data_e486861307dd97726107d99c2635a396
#
_entry.id   e486861307dd97726107d99c2635a396
#
_cell.length_a   1.000
_cell.length_b   1.000
_cell.length_c   1.000
_cell.angle_alpha   90.00
_cell.angle_beta   90.00
_cell.angle_gamma   90.00
#
_symmetry.space_group_name_H-M   'P 1'
#
loop_
_entity.id
_entity.type
_entity.pdbx_description
1 polymer ?
#
loop_
_entity_poly.entity_id
_entity_poly.type
_entity_poly.pdbx_seq_one_letter_code
_entity_poly.pdbx_strand_id
1 'polypeptide(L)'
;LTMSGGDLTSTSGNVVVTGAVNISSVSSAIDFGSETWTVSGAWDCLSTDTAVWEAGTGSILFDSATGDASFTPCAITTEAHFNNVEFDSTATTGQTWTLATNNLRWAGTMTIEDGGAEAVQNTLATTDLTLAGGNLTIGTGGTLTANASTVTLTSVTMTGGTDGTITVTTGAWTVSGNWNTSGAGSTYTQGTGIVTFDATATITLLSTDNTFDDLTI
;
A
#
# COMPACT_ATOMS: atom_id res chain seq x y z
N LEU A 1 13.09 10.24 -12.41
CA LEU A 1 14.26 9.37 -12.19
C LEU A 1 14.17 8.20 -13.16
N THR A 2 15.24 7.96 -13.92
CA THR A 2 15.32 6.78 -14.78
C THR A 2 16.60 6.03 -14.47
N MET A 3 16.49 4.73 -14.22
CA MET A 3 17.62 3.82 -14.01
C MET A 3 17.61 2.75 -15.10
N SER A 4 18.65 2.75 -15.94
CA SER A 4 18.83 1.76 -17.01
C SER A 4 19.97 0.76 -16.73
N GLY A 5 20.54 0.83 -15.55
CA GLY A 5 21.61 -0.03 -15.03
C GLY A 5 22.21 0.60 -13.77
N GLY A 6 22.90 -0.22 -12.97
CA GLY A 6 23.52 0.19 -11.72
C GLY A 6 22.55 0.37 -10.56
N ASP A 7 23.09 0.61 -9.39
CA ASP A 7 22.36 0.69 -8.14
C ASP A 7 22.37 2.13 -7.60
N LEU A 8 21.31 2.46 -6.87
CA LEU A 8 21.16 3.75 -6.21
C LEU A 8 21.04 3.51 -4.70
N THR A 9 21.94 4.09 -3.93
CA THR A 9 21.93 4.03 -2.48
C THR A 9 21.64 5.41 -1.91
N SER A 10 20.63 5.53 -1.05
CA SER A 10 20.36 6.72 -0.27
C SER A 10 21.04 6.61 1.09
N THR A 11 22.00 7.49 1.35
CA THR A 11 22.80 7.44 2.59
C THR A 11 22.49 8.54 3.58
N SER A 12 21.88 9.62 3.14
CA SER A 12 21.45 10.73 4.01
C SER A 12 20.60 11.74 3.25
N GLY A 13 19.59 12.30 3.94
CA GLY A 13 18.71 13.33 3.44
C GLY A 13 17.54 12.79 2.61
N ASN A 14 16.43 13.49 2.68
CA ASN A 14 15.22 13.09 1.95
C ASN A 14 15.41 13.18 0.44
N VAL A 15 14.80 12.24 -0.27
CA VAL A 15 14.82 12.17 -1.73
C VAL A 15 13.47 12.61 -2.28
N VAL A 16 13.45 13.62 -3.15
CA VAL A 16 12.23 14.10 -3.78
C VAL A 16 12.34 13.90 -5.30
N VAL A 17 11.42 13.13 -5.85
CA VAL A 17 11.27 12.90 -7.28
C VAL A 17 9.95 13.52 -7.73
N THR A 18 10.02 14.71 -8.35
CA THR A 18 8.83 15.46 -8.81
C THR A 18 8.14 14.87 -10.04
N GLY A 19 8.51 13.70 -10.49
CA GLY A 19 7.94 13.01 -11.65
C GLY A 19 8.01 11.50 -11.45
N ALA A 20 7.94 10.77 -12.53
CA ALA A 20 7.96 9.31 -12.51
C ALA A 20 9.33 8.74 -12.12
N VAL A 21 9.30 7.58 -11.48
CA VAL A 21 10.43 6.68 -11.30
C VAL A 21 10.30 5.54 -12.30
N ASN A 22 11.33 5.33 -13.10
CA ASN A 22 11.40 4.24 -14.07
C ASN A 22 12.70 3.46 -13.89
N ILE A 23 12.59 2.22 -13.47
CA ILE A 23 13.71 1.29 -13.31
C ILE A 23 13.60 0.26 -14.41
N SER A 24 14.25 0.53 -15.54
CA SER A 24 14.11 -0.24 -16.78
C SER A 24 15.08 -1.42 -16.89
N SER A 25 15.99 -1.58 -15.95
CA SER A 25 16.94 -2.71 -15.92
C SER A 25 16.54 -3.72 -14.87
N VAL A 26 16.59 -4.99 -15.22
CA VAL A 26 16.31 -6.12 -14.30
C VAL A 26 17.39 -6.30 -13.22
N SER A 27 18.56 -5.71 -13.41
CA SER A 27 19.71 -5.78 -12.49
C SER A 27 19.96 -4.45 -11.75
N SER A 28 19.05 -3.51 -11.81
CA SER A 28 19.15 -2.28 -11.03
C SER A 28 18.41 -2.42 -9.71
N ALA A 29 18.97 -1.87 -8.65
CA ALA A 29 18.34 -1.88 -7.34
C ALA A 29 18.40 -0.52 -6.65
N ILE A 30 17.54 -0.35 -5.66
CA ILE A 30 17.56 0.80 -4.77
C ILE A 30 17.73 0.30 -3.34
N ASP A 31 18.68 0.87 -2.64
CA ASP A 31 18.76 0.85 -1.19
C ASP A 31 18.15 2.16 -0.67
N PHE A 32 16.99 2.06 -0.04
CA PHE A 32 16.25 3.22 0.47
C PHE A 32 16.86 3.82 1.73
N GLY A 33 17.72 3.07 2.42
CA GLY A 33 18.33 3.53 3.67
C GLY A 33 17.31 3.77 4.78
N SER A 34 17.48 4.86 5.52
CA SER A 34 16.56 5.32 6.57
C SER A 34 15.76 6.57 6.17
N GLU A 35 15.86 6.95 4.90
CA GLU A 35 15.41 8.24 4.41
C GLU A 35 13.92 8.25 4.07
N THR A 36 13.36 9.45 3.92
CA THR A 36 12.03 9.63 3.35
C THR A 36 12.17 9.92 1.86
N TRP A 37 11.49 9.13 1.06
CA TRP A 37 11.36 9.33 -0.38
C TRP A 37 9.97 9.89 -0.68
N THR A 38 9.89 10.91 -1.53
CA THR A 38 8.63 11.43 -2.05
C THR A 38 8.64 11.29 -3.57
N VAL A 39 7.61 10.66 -4.13
CA VAL A 39 7.46 10.42 -5.57
C VAL A 39 6.12 10.97 -6.03
N SER A 40 6.15 12.00 -6.89
CA SER A 40 4.94 12.68 -7.34
C SER A 40 4.40 12.17 -8.69
N GLY A 41 4.88 11.06 -9.19
CA GLY A 41 4.44 10.48 -10.46
C GLY A 41 4.34 8.96 -10.41
N ALA A 42 4.21 8.35 -11.59
CA ALA A 42 4.16 6.90 -11.71
C ALA A 42 5.43 6.23 -11.18
N TRP A 43 5.25 5.02 -10.67
CA TRP A 43 6.35 4.13 -10.33
C TRP A 43 6.30 2.92 -11.26
N ASP A 44 7.37 2.72 -12.01
CA ASP A 44 7.51 1.59 -12.93
C ASP A 44 8.85 0.89 -12.72
N CYS A 45 8.81 -0.35 -12.27
CA CYS A 45 10.00 -1.11 -11.92
C CYS A 45 10.03 -2.48 -12.60
N LEU A 46 11.06 -2.71 -13.43
CA LEU A 46 11.33 -4.00 -14.05
C LEU A 46 12.38 -4.82 -13.29
N SER A 47 12.96 -4.29 -12.19
CA SER A 47 14.01 -5.00 -11.46
C SER A 47 13.51 -6.31 -10.86
N THR A 48 14.38 -7.33 -10.95
CA THR A 48 14.25 -8.62 -10.28
C THR A 48 15.42 -8.88 -9.33
N ASP A 49 16.27 -7.90 -9.12
CA ASP A 49 17.49 -8.05 -8.35
C ASP A 49 17.20 -7.95 -6.85
N THR A 50 17.20 -9.10 -6.20
CA THR A 50 17.02 -9.19 -4.74
C THR A 50 18.33 -9.06 -3.97
N ALA A 51 19.47 -9.12 -4.66
CA ALA A 51 20.77 -9.15 -3.97
C ALA A 51 21.20 -7.79 -3.42
N VAL A 52 20.71 -6.71 -4.03
CA VAL A 52 21.02 -5.32 -3.65
C VAL A 52 19.77 -4.46 -3.44
N TRP A 53 18.58 -5.03 -3.60
CA TRP A 53 17.35 -4.31 -3.26
C TRP A 53 17.15 -4.31 -1.75
N GLU A 54 17.14 -3.15 -1.14
CA GLU A 54 16.93 -3.01 0.30
C GLU A 54 15.83 -2.00 0.58
N ALA A 55 14.75 -2.47 1.20
CA ALA A 55 13.65 -1.61 1.65
C ALA A 55 14.09 -0.60 2.74
N GLY A 56 15.24 -0.81 3.34
CA GLY A 56 15.77 0.04 4.41
C GLY A 56 14.88 0.07 5.64
N THR A 57 14.90 1.19 6.35
CA THR A 57 14.03 1.47 7.51
C THR A 57 13.21 2.75 7.33
N GLY A 58 13.39 3.44 6.22
CA GLY A 58 12.73 4.69 5.88
C GLY A 58 11.29 4.52 5.37
N SER A 59 10.80 5.58 4.78
CA SER A 59 9.43 5.64 4.22
C SER A 59 9.47 6.10 2.77
N ILE A 60 8.53 5.61 1.98
CA ILE A 60 8.26 6.17 0.67
C ILE A 60 6.83 6.71 0.64
N LEU A 61 6.67 7.97 0.23
CA LEU A 61 5.42 8.65 0.01
C LEU A 61 5.16 8.78 -1.48
N PHE A 62 4.04 8.26 -1.93
CA PHE A 62 3.50 8.49 -3.26
C PHE A 62 2.52 9.66 -3.19
N ASP A 63 2.98 10.85 -3.62
CA ASP A 63 2.25 12.12 -3.61
C ASP A 63 1.99 12.56 -5.06
N SER A 64 0.96 12.02 -5.69
CA SER A 64 0.60 12.42 -7.04
C SER A 64 -0.24 13.70 -7.04
N ALA A 65 0.33 14.80 -7.48
CA ALA A 65 -0.36 16.10 -7.51
C ALA A 65 -1.18 16.35 -8.78
N THR A 66 -1.11 15.50 -9.79
CA THR A 66 -1.60 15.81 -11.15
C THR A 66 -2.54 14.78 -11.75
N GLY A 67 -3.02 13.81 -11.00
CA GLY A 67 -3.94 12.79 -11.48
C GLY A 67 -3.50 11.37 -11.19
N ASP A 68 -4.29 10.42 -11.64
CA ASP A 68 -4.05 8.99 -11.43
C ASP A 68 -2.68 8.54 -11.93
N ALA A 69 -2.05 7.64 -11.19
CA ALA A 69 -0.72 7.15 -11.50
C ALA A 69 -0.69 5.62 -11.58
N SER A 70 0.06 5.08 -12.53
CA SER A 70 0.39 3.66 -12.52
C SER A 70 1.43 3.38 -11.43
N PHE A 71 1.24 2.26 -10.76
CA PHE A 71 2.14 1.78 -9.73
C PHE A 71 2.51 0.33 -10.05
N THR A 72 3.72 0.12 -10.53
CA THR A 72 4.27 -1.20 -10.84
C THR A 72 5.44 -1.46 -9.91
N PRO A 73 5.25 -2.20 -8.81
CA PRO A 73 6.35 -2.65 -7.97
C PRO A 73 7.36 -3.48 -8.77
N CYS A 74 8.57 -3.59 -8.27
CA CYS A 74 9.56 -4.46 -8.86
C CYS A 74 9.09 -5.94 -8.85
N ALA A 75 9.59 -6.75 -9.76
CA ALA A 75 9.24 -8.17 -9.83
C ALA A 75 9.99 -9.02 -8.79
N ILE A 76 10.14 -8.50 -7.58
CA ILE A 76 10.79 -9.14 -6.44
C ILE A 76 9.72 -9.92 -5.66
N THR A 77 9.95 -11.20 -5.42
CA THR A 77 8.92 -12.07 -4.83
C THR A 77 9.18 -12.47 -3.39
N THR A 78 10.39 -12.30 -2.90
CA THR A 78 10.83 -12.76 -1.58
C THR A 78 11.05 -11.64 -0.58
N GLU A 79 11.52 -10.50 -1.04
CA GLU A 79 11.87 -9.36 -0.20
C GLU A 79 10.76 -8.30 -0.17
N ALA A 80 10.75 -7.47 0.85
CA ALA A 80 9.90 -6.28 0.87
C ALA A 80 10.41 -5.24 -0.14
N HIS A 81 9.49 -4.65 -0.91
CA HIS A 81 9.84 -3.55 -1.82
C HIS A 81 10.17 -2.28 -1.04
N PHE A 82 9.42 -2.06 0.04
CA PHE A 82 9.52 -0.88 0.90
C PHE A 82 9.42 -1.29 2.36
N ASN A 83 9.94 -0.46 3.26
CA ASN A 83 9.67 -0.62 4.68
C ASN A 83 8.31 0.01 5.02
N ASN A 84 8.22 1.33 5.05
CA ASN A 84 6.92 2.00 5.14
C ASN A 84 6.54 2.57 3.78
N VAL A 85 5.28 2.47 3.41
CA VAL A 85 4.75 3.03 2.17
C VAL A 85 3.48 3.79 2.46
N GLU A 86 3.35 4.96 1.86
CA GLU A 86 2.23 5.85 2.05
C GLU A 86 1.71 6.31 0.69
N PHE A 87 0.42 6.22 0.50
CA PHE A 87 -0.30 6.77 -0.63
C PHE A 87 -1.14 7.93 -0.11
N ASP A 88 -0.62 9.13 -0.25
CA ASP A 88 -1.23 10.36 0.21
C ASP A 88 -0.99 11.46 -0.81
N SER A 89 -2.03 12.09 -1.26
CA SER A 89 -1.94 13.21 -2.18
C SER A 89 -2.51 14.46 -1.56
N THR A 90 -1.73 15.52 -1.58
CA THR A 90 -2.17 16.86 -1.19
C THR A 90 -2.97 17.58 -2.28
N ALA A 91 -3.27 16.89 -3.40
CA ALA A 91 -4.10 17.44 -4.47
C ALA A 91 -5.54 17.69 -4.01
N THR A 92 -6.20 18.66 -4.62
CA THR A 92 -7.62 18.96 -4.34
C THR A 92 -8.61 17.99 -5.00
N THR A 93 -8.09 16.97 -5.69
CA THR A 93 -8.86 15.90 -6.34
C THR A 93 -8.26 14.57 -5.95
N GLY A 94 -9.08 13.58 -5.63
CA GLY A 94 -8.63 12.23 -5.26
C GLY A 94 -7.75 11.61 -6.34
N GLN A 95 -6.77 10.86 -5.90
CA GLN A 95 -5.81 10.20 -6.77
C GLN A 95 -5.99 8.69 -6.70
N THR A 96 -5.83 8.03 -7.83
CA THR A 96 -5.82 6.56 -7.89
C THR A 96 -4.44 6.08 -8.31
N TRP A 97 -3.83 5.25 -7.48
CA TRP A 97 -2.68 4.45 -7.84
C TRP A 97 -3.15 3.06 -8.23
N THR A 98 -2.93 2.69 -9.48
CA THR A 98 -3.30 1.37 -9.96
C THR A 98 -2.11 0.43 -9.91
N LEU A 99 -2.21 -0.59 -9.06
CA LEU A 99 -1.23 -1.67 -8.98
C LEU A 99 -1.41 -2.60 -10.20
N ALA A 100 -0.48 -2.53 -11.14
CA ALA A 100 -0.70 -3.04 -12.49
C ALA A 100 -0.26 -4.49 -12.74
N THR A 101 0.97 -4.88 -12.41
CA THR A 101 1.51 -6.16 -12.89
C THR A 101 2.22 -7.02 -11.84
N ASN A 102 2.81 -6.44 -10.82
CA ASN A 102 3.59 -7.18 -9.83
C ASN A 102 2.96 -7.10 -8.44
N ASN A 103 3.22 -8.10 -7.63
CA ASN A 103 2.79 -8.12 -6.23
C ASN A 103 3.44 -6.99 -5.44
N LEU A 104 2.76 -6.49 -4.43
CA LEU A 104 3.31 -5.48 -3.52
C LEU A 104 3.65 -6.11 -2.17
N ARG A 105 4.88 -5.85 -1.72
CA ARG A 105 5.36 -6.28 -0.41
C ARG A 105 5.94 -5.09 0.37
N TRP A 106 5.65 -5.03 1.67
CA TRP A 106 6.24 -4.04 2.58
C TRP A 106 6.52 -4.66 3.95
N ALA A 107 7.53 -4.15 4.65
CA ALA A 107 7.94 -4.72 5.94
C ALA A 107 7.21 -4.08 7.13
N GLY A 108 7.07 -2.77 7.14
CA GLY A 108 6.50 -1.98 8.22
C GLY A 108 5.00 -1.70 8.04
N THR A 109 4.65 -0.45 7.78
CA THR A 109 3.26 -0.01 7.62
C THR A 109 2.99 0.50 6.21
N MET A 110 1.89 0.08 5.62
CA MET A 110 1.29 0.73 4.46
C MET A 110 0.14 1.61 4.94
N THR A 111 0.18 2.88 4.58
CA THR A 111 -0.88 3.86 4.85
C THR A 111 -1.51 4.33 3.55
N ILE A 112 -2.83 4.41 3.52
CA ILE A 112 -3.59 5.02 2.43
C ILE A 112 -4.48 6.06 3.07
N GLU A 113 -4.27 7.34 2.75
CA GLU A 113 -5.02 8.44 3.34
C GLU A 113 -5.07 9.65 2.40
N ASP A 114 -5.89 10.63 2.75
CA ASP A 114 -5.92 11.95 2.15
C ASP A 114 -5.48 12.98 3.20
N GLY A 115 -4.31 13.54 3.03
CA GLY A 115 -3.60 14.39 4.00
C GLY A 115 -4.27 15.70 4.40
N GLY A 116 -5.57 15.88 4.16
CA GLY A 116 -6.21 17.05 4.71
C GLY A 116 -7.54 17.52 4.16
N ALA A 117 -8.12 16.89 3.18
CA ALA A 117 -9.41 17.33 2.64
C ALA A 117 -10.43 16.17 2.64
N GLU A 118 -11.26 16.11 3.66
CA GLU A 118 -12.31 15.07 3.84
C GLU A 118 -13.25 14.84 2.63
N ALA A 119 -13.14 15.65 1.58
CA ALA A 119 -13.99 15.57 0.39
C ALA A 119 -13.35 14.79 -0.77
N VAL A 120 -12.14 14.30 -0.60
CA VAL A 120 -11.32 13.72 -1.67
C VAL A 120 -10.86 12.34 -1.22
N GLN A 121 -10.89 11.35 -2.10
CA GLN A 121 -10.47 10.00 -1.76
C GLN A 121 -9.21 9.62 -2.51
N ASN A 122 -8.18 9.25 -1.78
CA ASN A 122 -6.99 8.63 -2.34
C ASN A 122 -7.18 7.10 -2.38
N THR A 123 -7.01 6.52 -3.54
CA THR A 123 -7.29 5.10 -3.77
C THR A 123 -6.05 4.33 -4.19
N LEU A 124 -5.76 3.24 -3.51
CA LEU A 124 -4.94 2.16 -4.06
C LEU A 124 -5.85 1.09 -4.65
N ALA A 125 -5.84 0.95 -5.96
CA ALA A 125 -6.59 -0.08 -6.67
C ALA A 125 -5.67 -1.22 -7.11
N THR A 126 -6.07 -2.47 -6.87
CA THR A 126 -5.31 -3.64 -7.29
C THR A 126 -6.03 -4.41 -8.38
N THR A 127 -5.27 -5.10 -9.22
CA THR A 127 -5.78 -5.94 -10.31
C THR A 127 -5.50 -7.41 -10.01
N ASP A 128 -6.11 -7.93 -8.93
CA ASP A 128 -6.05 -9.35 -8.55
C ASP A 128 -4.62 -9.87 -8.26
N LEU A 129 -3.79 -9.03 -7.66
CA LEU A 129 -2.42 -9.32 -7.29
C LEU A 129 -2.30 -9.68 -5.80
N THR A 130 -1.12 -10.12 -5.38
CA THR A 130 -0.85 -10.37 -3.97
C THR A 130 -0.36 -9.09 -3.29
N LEU A 131 -0.99 -8.76 -2.15
CA LEU A 131 -0.52 -7.78 -1.20
C LEU A 131 0.01 -8.53 0.04
N ALA A 132 1.25 -8.32 0.40
CA ALA A 132 1.82 -8.99 1.57
C ALA A 132 2.68 -8.02 2.38
N GLY A 133 2.41 -7.90 3.67
CA GLY A 133 3.22 -6.99 4.47
C GLY A 133 2.89 -6.97 5.95
N GLY A 134 3.47 -5.97 6.59
CA GLY A 134 3.22 -5.68 8.00
C GLY A 134 1.82 -5.12 8.23
N ASN A 135 1.73 -3.92 8.72
CA ASN A 135 0.44 -3.31 9.03
C ASN A 135 -0.18 -2.61 7.82
N LEU A 136 -1.50 -2.64 7.72
CA LEU A 136 -2.29 -1.80 6.82
C LEU A 136 -3.05 -0.78 7.65
N THR A 137 -2.90 0.49 7.31
CA THR A 137 -3.66 1.61 7.88
C THR A 137 -4.43 2.31 6.77
N ILE A 138 -5.73 2.46 6.97
CA ILE A 138 -6.56 3.30 6.11
C ILE A 138 -6.94 4.52 6.93
N GLY A 139 -6.40 5.66 6.55
CA GLY A 139 -6.67 6.95 7.17
C GLY A 139 -7.91 7.62 6.60
N THR A 140 -8.11 8.89 6.96
CA THR A 140 -9.20 9.72 6.45
C THR A 140 -9.12 9.83 4.92
N GLY A 141 -10.23 9.63 4.20
CA GLY A 141 -10.28 9.69 2.73
C GLY A 141 -9.49 8.59 2.01
N GLY A 142 -8.89 7.65 2.73
CA GLY A 142 -8.15 6.54 2.14
C GLY A 142 -9.06 5.42 1.65
N THR A 143 -8.76 4.86 0.50
CA THR A 143 -9.50 3.72 -0.07
C THR A 143 -8.54 2.63 -0.56
N LEU A 144 -8.76 1.41 -0.12
CA LEU A 144 -8.17 0.22 -0.72
C LEU A 144 -9.23 -0.55 -1.50
N THR A 145 -9.08 -0.62 -2.82
CA THR A 145 -9.89 -1.50 -3.67
C THR A 145 -9.07 -2.74 -4.00
N ALA A 146 -9.24 -3.79 -3.21
CA ALA A 146 -8.41 -4.98 -3.28
C ALA A 146 -8.88 -6.00 -4.31
N ASN A 147 -10.09 -5.86 -4.87
CA ASN A 147 -10.68 -6.78 -5.84
C ASN A 147 -10.56 -8.26 -5.41
N ALA A 148 -10.03 -9.13 -6.27
CA ALA A 148 -9.77 -10.54 -5.96
C ALA A 148 -8.34 -10.79 -5.43
N SER A 149 -7.66 -9.76 -4.96
CA SER A 149 -6.28 -9.89 -4.46
C SER A 149 -6.19 -10.80 -3.24
N THR A 150 -5.15 -11.62 -3.22
CA THR A 150 -4.76 -12.34 -2.00
C THR A 150 -3.99 -11.40 -1.10
N VAL A 151 -4.40 -11.27 0.15
CA VAL A 151 -3.83 -10.32 1.10
C VAL A 151 -3.33 -11.04 2.35
N THR A 152 -2.08 -10.78 2.74
CA THR A 152 -1.48 -11.32 3.96
C THR A 152 -0.88 -10.18 4.78
N LEU A 153 -1.39 -9.96 5.99
CA LEU A 153 -1.05 -8.82 6.84
C LEU A 153 -0.77 -9.22 8.28
N THR A 154 0.02 -8.41 8.95
CA THR A 154 0.15 -8.49 10.40
C THR A 154 -1.09 -7.90 11.08
N SER A 155 -1.55 -6.71 10.68
CA SER A 155 -2.74 -6.10 11.25
C SER A 155 -3.45 -5.18 10.26
N VAL A 156 -4.72 -4.88 10.55
CA VAL A 156 -5.53 -3.89 9.81
C VAL A 156 -6.05 -2.85 10.79
N THR A 157 -5.90 -1.58 10.46
CA THR A 157 -6.42 -0.45 11.24
C THR A 157 -7.07 0.58 10.32
N MET A 158 -8.30 0.93 10.63
CA MET A 158 -9.03 2.02 9.97
C MET A 158 -9.28 3.11 11.03
N THR A 159 -8.47 4.16 10.98
CA THR A 159 -8.45 5.23 11.98
C THR A 159 -9.18 6.48 11.52
N GLY A 160 -9.62 6.52 10.29
CA GLY A 160 -10.17 7.70 9.64
C GLY A 160 -11.34 8.34 10.42
N GLY A 161 -11.37 9.65 10.44
CA GLY A 161 -12.48 10.42 11.00
C GLY A 161 -13.71 10.38 10.12
N THR A 162 -13.54 10.25 8.81
CA THR A 162 -14.57 10.08 7.79
C THR A 162 -14.01 9.33 6.61
N ASP A 163 -14.78 8.36 6.09
CA ASP A 163 -14.66 7.78 4.76
C ASP A 163 -13.45 6.87 4.45
N GLY A 164 -12.76 6.30 5.45
CA GLY A 164 -11.80 5.23 5.21
C GLY A 164 -12.52 3.98 4.67
N THR A 165 -12.09 3.45 3.52
CA THR A 165 -12.80 2.35 2.86
C THR A 165 -11.87 1.21 2.48
N ILE A 166 -12.29 -0.02 2.75
CA ILE A 166 -11.71 -1.24 2.16
C ILE A 166 -12.81 -1.97 1.40
N THR A 167 -12.56 -2.25 0.12
CA THR A 167 -13.46 -3.06 -0.71
C THR A 167 -12.72 -4.30 -1.21
N VAL A 168 -13.28 -5.46 -0.91
CA VAL A 168 -12.80 -6.78 -1.36
C VAL A 168 -13.92 -7.44 -2.15
N THR A 169 -13.60 -8.11 -3.26
CA THR A 169 -14.61 -8.88 -4.01
C THR A 169 -14.56 -10.37 -3.68
N THR A 170 -13.49 -11.06 -4.05
CA THR A 170 -13.38 -12.53 -3.90
C THR A 170 -12.05 -12.98 -3.31
N GLY A 171 -11.15 -12.04 -2.99
CA GLY A 171 -9.80 -12.34 -2.50
C GLY A 171 -9.79 -12.99 -1.12
N ALA A 172 -8.81 -13.85 -0.89
CA ALA A 172 -8.56 -14.43 0.42
C ALA A 172 -7.64 -13.51 1.23
N TRP A 173 -8.02 -13.23 2.47
CA TRP A 173 -7.25 -12.42 3.40
C TRP A 173 -6.77 -13.27 4.58
N THR A 174 -5.51 -13.13 4.94
CA THR A 174 -4.93 -13.72 6.16
C THR A 174 -4.36 -12.59 7.00
N VAL A 175 -4.78 -12.52 8.27
CA VAL A 175 -4.33 -11.51 9.23
C VAL A 175 -3.84 -12.21 10.49
N SER A 176 -2.56 -12.01 10.84
CA SER A 176 -1.93 -12.67 11.98
C SER A 176 -2.06 -11.89 13.29
N GLY A 177 -2.66 -10.73 13.30
CA GLY A 177 -2.84 -9.89 14.49
C GLY A 177 -4.17 -9.16 14.47
N ASN A 178 -4.20 -7.95 15.00
CA ASN A 178 -5.43 -7.23 15.25
C ASN A 178 -6.10 -6.70 13.97
N TRP A 179 -7.42 -6.71 14.00
CA TRP A 179 -8.29 -6.05 13.03
C TRP A 179 -9.12 -4.98 13.76
N ASN A 180 -8.92 -3.73 13.41
CA ASN A 180 -9.63 -2.61 14.01
C ASN A 180 -10.23 -1.70 12.93
N THR A 181 -11.54 -1.77 12.76
CA THR A 181 -12.31 -0.89 11.87
C THR A 181 -13.28 -0.02 12.65
N SER A 182 -12.91 0.39 13.86
CA SER A 182 -13.77 1.20 14.76
C SER A 182 -13.71 2.71 14.48
N GLY A 183 -12.93 3.15 13.50
CA GLY A 183 -12.93 4.57 13.08
C GLY A 183 -14.30 5.02 12.62
N ALA A 184 -14.71 6.23 13.02
CA ALA A 184 -16.00 6.78 12.59
C ALA A 184 -16.02 6.94 11.05
N GLY A 185 -17.08 6.51 10.38
CA GLY A 185 -17.19 6.54 8.91
C GLY A 185 -16.40 5.46 8.17
N SER A 186 -15.66 4.60 8.87
CA SER A 186 -14.93 3.50 8.23
C SER A 186 -15.87 2.47 7.64
N THR A 187 -15.63 2.06 6.42
CA THR A 187 -16.44 1.06 5.71
C THR A 187 -15.56 -0.10 5.24
N TYR A 188 -15.89 -1.31 5.66
CA TYR A 188 -15.33 -2.53 5.12
C TYR A 188 -16.42 -3.28 4.35
N THR A 189 -16.22 -3.45 3.07
CA THR A 189 -17.13 -4.20 2.20
C THR A 189 -16.45 -5.47 1.74
N GLN A 190 -16.89 -6.60 2.27
CA GLN A 190 -16.47 -7.91 1.81
C GLN A 190 -17.45 -8.43 0.76
N GLY A 191 -16.89 -8.95 -0.35
CA GLY A 191 -17.66 -9.78 -1.29
C GLY A 191 -17.70 -11.23 -0.81
N THR A 192 -17.40 -12.19 -1.66
CA THR A 192 -17.43 -13.63 -1.33
C THR A 192 -16.06 -14.19 -0.93
N GLY A 193 -15.10 -13.34 -0.60
CA GLY A 193 -13.78 -13.75 -0.12
C GLY A 193 -13.81 -14.23 1.34
N ILE A 194 -12.73 -14.88 1.75
CA ILE A 194 -12.57 -15.40 3.12
C ILE A 194 -11.57 -14.53 3.86
N VAL A 195 -11.89 -14.16 5.11
CA VAL A 195 -10.92 -13.57 6.04
C VAL A 195 -10.55 -14.61 7.09
N THR A 196 -9.25 -14.90 7.18
CA THR A 196 -8.69 -15.85 8.13
C THR A 196 -7.82 -15.12 9.13
N PHE A 197 -8.06 -15.34 10.42
CA PHE A 197 -7.17 -14.94 11.51
C PHE A 197 -6.36 -16.17 11.95
N ASP A 198 -5.06 -16.20 11.65
CA ASP A 198 -4.20 -17.35 11.86
C ASP A 198 -3.37 -17.30 13.15
N ALA A 199 -3.61 -16.29 13.98
CA ALA A 199 -2.98 -16.13 15.29
C ALA A 199 -3.95 -15.45 16.27
N THR A 200 -3.50 -15.24 17.53
CA THR A 200 -4.30 -14.51 18.51
C THR A 200 -4.54 -13.08 18.05
N ALA A 201 -5.78 -12.73 17.80
CA ALA A 201 -6.21 -11.45 17.31
C ALA A 201 -7.30 -10.81 18.15
N THR A 202 -7.34 -9.47 18.19
CA THR A 202 -8.49 -8.72 18.68
C THR A 202 -9.19 -8.12 17.46
N ILE A 203 -10.47 -8.45 17.30
CA ILE A 203 -11.31 -7.94 16.22
C ILE A 203 -12.23 -6.87 16.80
N THR A 204 -12.08 -5.64 16.34
CA THR A 204 -12.92 -4.50 16.75
C THR A 204 -13.58 -3.92 15.51
N LEU A 205 -14.91 -3.95 15.45
CA LEU A 205 -15.69 -3.47 14.33
C LEU A 205 -16.54 -2.27 14.75
N LEU A 206 -16.71 -1.31 13.85
CA LEU A 206 -17.77 -0.31 13.98
C LEU A 206 -19.13 -0.97 13.69
N SER A 207 -20.13 -0.65 14.47
CA SER A 207 -21.28 -1.50 14.74
C SER A 207 -22.29 -1.72 13.61
N THR A 208 -22.20 -1.08 12.45
CA THR A 208 -23.28 -1.18 11.45
C THR A 208 -22.86 -1.56 10.05
N ASP A 209 -21.62 -1.26 9.64
CA ASP A 209 -21.25 -1.33 8.22
C ASP A 209 -20.06 -2.25 7.93
N ASN A 210 -19.56 -2.95 8.95
CA ASN A 210 -18.41 -3.84 8.82
C ASN A 210 -18.84 -5.28 9.15
N THR A 211 -19.04 -6.07 8.12
CA THR A 211 -19.42 -7.48 8.24
C THR A 211 -18.44 -8.36 7.48
N PHE A 212 -18.18 -9.53 8.00
CA PHE A 212 -17.48 -10.59 7.27
C PHE A 212 -18.53 -11.51 6.63
N ASP A 213 -18.38 -11.83 5.35
CA ASP A 213 -19.19 -12.84 4.66
C ASP A 213 -18.75 -14.23 5.09
N ASP A 214 -17.45 -14.48 5.06
CA ASP A 214 -16.85 -15.72 5.52
C ASP A 214 -15.64 -15.44 6.42
N LEU A 215 -15.63 -16.00 7.63
CA LEU A 215 -14.62 -15.75 8.66
C LEU A 215 -14.09 -17.07 9.23
N THR A 216 -12.78 -17.22 9.22
CA THR A 216 -12.07 -18.33 9.87
C THR A 216 -11.19 -17.80 11.00
N ILE A 217 -11.22 -18.49 12.16
CA ILE A 217 -10.42 -18.17 13.36
C ILE A 217 -9.68 -19.42 13.81
#